data_c376bb1ba8808611ead19401b84e5502
#
_entry.id   c376bb1ba8808611ead19401b84e5502
#
_cell.length_a   1.000
_cell.length_b   1.000
_cell.length_c   1.000
_cell.angle_alpha   90.00
_cell.angle_beta   90.00
_cell.angle_gamma   90.00
#
_symmetry.space_group_name_H-M   'P 1'
#
loop_
_entity.id
_entity.type
_entity.pdbx_description
1 polymer ?
#
loop_
_entity_poly.entity_id
_entity_poly.type
_entity_poly.pdbx_seq_one_letter_code
_entity_poly.pdbx_strand_id
1 'polypeptide(L)' 'MAVEHVYEIRPRKDKQGVDLISDALPFGKLWYGGPSAAGNAVGYAKFYSRSHDTVVRVFDLAGNLLDTQKQSGDFREA' A
#
# COMPACT_ATOMS: atom_id res chain seq x y z
N MET A 1 -2.19 -20.83 -8.94
CA MET A 1 -1.29 -20.33 -7.92
C MET A 1 -1.54 -18.86 -7.69
N ALA A 2 -1.75 -18.46 -6.44
CA ALA A 2 -2.03 -17.08 -6.13
C ALA A 2 -0.76 -16.25 -6.19
N VAL A 3 -0.86 -15.06 -6.72
CA VAL A 3 0.24 -14.11 -6.74
C VAL A 3 -0.07 -13.05 -5.69
N GLU A 4 0.83 -12.89 -4.73
CA GLU A 4 0.65 -11.89 -3.70
C GLU A 4 1.12 -10.54 -4.21
N HIS A 5 0.29 -9.53 -3.98
CA HIS A 5 0.65 -8.14 -4.31
C HIS A 5 1.25 -7.49 -3.07
N VAL A 6 2.45 -6.97 -3.20
CA VAL A 6 3.16 -6.36 -2.09
C VAL A 6 3.26 -4.86 -2.33
N TYR A 7 2.84 -4.09 -1.33
CA TYR A 7 2.90 -2.63 -1.37
C TYR A 7 3.76 -2.12 -0.23
N GLU A 8 4.45 -1.02 -0.47
CA GLU A 8 5.19 -0.32 0.56
C GLU A 8 4.66 1.10 0.66
N ILE A 9 4.48 1.57 1.88
CA ILE A 9 4.10 2.94 2.14
C ILE A 9 5.26 3.59 2.88
N ARG A 10 5.87 4.59 2.25
CA ARG A 10 7.04 5.27 2.78
C ARG A 10 6.79 6.76 2.85
N PRO A 11 7.09 7.40 3.98
CA PRO A 11 6.93 8.84 4.08
C PRO A 11 7.93 9.56 3.17
N ARG A 12 7.49 10.70 2.65
CA ARG A 12 8.36 11.52 1.83
C ARG A 12 9.32 12.30 2.72
N LYS A 13 10.49 12.59 2.18
CA LYS A 13 11.52 13.31 2.94
C LYS A 13 11.06 14.69 3.37
N ASP A 14 10.20 15.32 2.60
CA ASP A 14 9.67 16.64 2.92
C ASP A 14 8.52 16.58 3.93
N LYS A 15 8.15 15.39 4.38
CA LYS A 15 7.11 15.15 5.37
C LYS A 15 5.74 15.63 4.91
N GLN A 16 5.51 15.74 3.62
CA GLN A 16 4.25 16.23 3.09
C GLN A 16 3.36 15.13 2.54
N GLY A 17 3.60 13.92 2.96
CA GLY A 17 2.78 12.82 2.52
C GLY A 17 3.57 11.54 2.46
N VAL A 18 3.02 10.57 1.74
CA VAL A 18 3.64 9.26 1.61
C VAL A 18 3.64 8.85 0.15
N ASP A 19 4.55 7.95 -0.18
CA ASP A 19 4.55 7.26 -1.46
C ASP A 19 4.02 5.85 -1.26
N LEU A 20 3.10 5.45 -2.12
CA LEU A 20 2.64 4.06 -2.22
C LEU A 20 3.37 3.43 -3.39
N ILE A 21 4.16 2.40 -3.10
CA ILE A 21 5.06 1.80 -4.08
C ILE A 21 4.71 0.33 -4.25
N SER A 22 4.58 -0.11 -5.49
CA SER A 22 4.34 -1.53 -5.74
C SER A 22 4.56 -1.87 -7.20
N ASP A 23 5.07 -3.08 -7.44
CA ASP A 23 5.13 -3.64 -8.78
C ASP A 23 3.75 -3.97 -9.34
N ALA A 24 2.75 -4.08 -8.46
CA ALA A 24 1.38 -4.32 -8.89
C ALA A 24 0.77 -3.10 -9.59
N LEU A 25 1.32 -1.91 -9.34
CA LEU A 25 0.83 -0.68 -9.96
C LEU A 25 1.49 -0.50 -11.32
N PRO A 26 0.72 -0.22 -12.37
CA PRO A 26 1.30 -0.03 -13.70
C PRO A 26 2.25 1.16 -13.78
N PHE A 27 2.09 2.14 -12.91
CA PHE A 27 2.95 3.32 -12.84
C PHE A 27 3.95 3.23 -11.69
N GLY A 28 3.96 2.14 -10.93
CA GLY A 28 4.96 1.86 -9.89
C GLY A 28 4.79 2.60 -8.59
N LYS A 29 4.35 3.85 -8.60
CA LYS A 29 4.30 4.68 -7.41
C LYS A 29 3.19 5.72 -7.51
N LEU A 30 2.52 5.96 -6.38
CA LEU A 30 1.53 7.02 -6.24
C LEU A 30 1.86 7.85 -5.02
N TRP A 31 1.66 9.16 -5.12
CA TRP A 31 1.87 10.07 -4.01
C TRP A 31 0.54 10.41 -3.36
N TYR A 32 0.52 10.42 -2.03
CA TYR A 32 -0.63 10.83 -1.24
C TYR A 32 -0.20 11.90 -0.26
N GLY A 33 -0.92 13.00 -0.23
CA GLY A 33 -0.63 14.10 0.68
C GLY A 33 -1.70 14.27 1.73
N GLY A 34 -1.42 15.15 2.69
CA GLY A 34 -2.38 15.51 3.71
C GLY A 34 -2.36 14.61 4.93
N PRO A 35 -3.16 14.95 5.95
CA PRO A 35 -3.11 14.24 7.23
C PRO A 35 -3.58 12.79 7.18
N SER A 36 -4.36 12.44 6.18
CA SER A 36 -4.86 11.06 6.04
C SER A 36 -4.11 10.28 4.97
N ALA A 37 -2.92 10.73 4.60
CA ALA A 37 -2.19 10.16 3.46
C ALA A 37 -1.96 8.67 3.60
N ALA A 38 -1.44 8.22 4.75
CA ALA A 38 -1.15 6.80 4.93
C ALA A 38 -2.40 5.96 4.86
N GLY A 39 -3.48 6.40 5.52
CA GLY A 39 -4.74 5.67 5.48
C GLY A 39 -5.31 5.58 4.08
N ASN A 40 -5.23 6.68 3.33
CA ASN A 40 -5.72 6.70 1.96
C ASN A 40 -4.90 5.77 1.06
N ALA A 41 -3.58 5.74 1.27
CA ALA A 41 -2.70 4.86 0.50
C ALA A 41 -3.02 3.39 0.78
N VAL A 42 -3.21 3.02 2.05
CA VAL A 42 -3.58 1.66 2.42
C VAL A 42 -4.91 1.28 1.76
N GLY A 43 -5.88 2.19 1.84
CA GLY A 43 -7.19 1.94 1.23
C GLY A 43 -7.10 1.70 -0.26
N TYR A 44 -6.31 2.49 -0.95
CA TYR A 44 -6.15 2.31 -2.39
C TYR A 44 -5.50 0.98 -2.72
N ALA A 45 -4.45 0.61 -1.97
CA ALA A 45 -3.76 -0.65 -2.20
C ALA A 45 -4.71 -1.83 -2.06
N LYS A 46 -5.50 -1.82 -1.00
CA LYS A 46 -6.45 -2.90 -0.76
C LYS A 46 -7.53 -2.96 -1.82
N PHE A 47 -7.99 -1.80 -2.27
CA PHE A 47 -9.00 -1.74 -3.31
C PHE A 47 -8.45 -2.19 -4.65
N TYR A 48 -7.28 -1.70 -5.01
CA TYR A 48 -6.69 -2.00 -6.31
C TYR A 48 -6.40 -3.49 -6.46
N SER A 49 -5.98 -4.13 -5.39
CA SER A 49 -5.62 -5.54 -5.40
C SER A 49 -6.65 -6.40 -4.67
N ARG A 50 -7.92 -5.99 -4.66
CA ARG A 50 -8.93 -6.67 -3.85
C ARG A 50 -9.15 -8.14 -4.22
N SER A 51 -8.82 -8.50 -5.44
CA SER A 51 -8.97 -9.89 -5.89
C SER A 51 -7.69 -10.71 -5.73
N HIS A 52 -6.69 -10.15 -5.06
CA HIS A 52 -5.41 -10.83 -4.84
C HIS A 52 -5.04 -10.76 -3.37
N ASP A 53 -4.28 -11.74 -2.91
CA ASP A 53 -3.68 -11.63 -1.59
C ASP A 53 -2.76 -10.41 -1.59
N THR A 54 -2.87 -9.58 -0.57
CA THR A 54 -2.19 -8.31 -0.54
C THR A 54 -1.48 -8.12 0.78
N VAL A 55 -0.26 -7.62 0.73
CA VAL A 55 0.51 -7.23 1.91
C VAL A 55 0.88 -5.77 1.74
N VAL A 56 0.55 -4.97 2.75
CA VAL A 56 0.90 -3.55 2.76
C VAL A 56 1.83 -3.33 3.94
N ARG A 57 3.05 -2.89 3.67
CA ARG A 57 4.05 -2.61 4.69
C ARG A 57 4.23 -1.11 4.83
N VAL A 58 4.06 -0.62 6.05
CA VAL A 58 4.15 0.82 6.33
C VAL A 58 5.46 1.08 7.05
N PHE A 59 6.23 2.01 6.55
CA PHE A 59 7.56 2.35 7.08
C PHE A 59 7.59 3.77 7.62
N ASP A 60 8.53 4.03 8.53
CA ASP A 60 8.79 5.38 8.98
C ASP A 60 9.91 6.02 8.14
N LEU A 61 10.26 7.26 8.46
CA LEU A 61 11.28 7.99 7.71
C LEU A 61 12.67 7.34 7.80
N ALA A 62 12.93 6.66 8.92
CA ALA A 62 14.19 5.99 9.11
C ALA A 62 14.27 4.64 8.41
N GLY A 63 13.16 4.20 7.82
CA GLY A 63 13.11 2.92 7.14
C GLY A 63 12.69 1.76 8.02
N ASN A 64 12.24 2.05 9.24
CA ASN A 64 11.76 0.99 10.13
C ASN A 64 10.34 0.59 9.77
N LEU A 65 10.08 -0.71 9.81
CA LEU A 65 8.75 -1.22 9.55
C LEU A 65 7.84 -0.92 10.74
N LEU A 66 6.79 -0.16 10.52
CA LEU A 66 5.84 0.22 11.57
C LEU A 66 4.66 -0.74 11.63
N ASP A 67 4.20 -1.23 10.50
CA ASP A 67 3.00 -2.02 10.44
C ASP A 67 2.99 -2.86 9.19
N THR A 68 2.34 -4.01 9.27
CA THR A 68 2.11 -4.87 8.11
C THR A 68 0.64 -5.24 8.12
N GLN A 69 -0.06 -4.92 7.06
CA GLN A 69 -1.45 -5.27 6.92
C GLN A 69 -1.61 -6.26 5.79
N LYS A 70 -2.39 -7.29 6.03
CA LYS A 70 -2.62 -8.35 5.06
C LYS A 70 -4.10 -8.43 4.74
N GLN A 71 -4.38 -8.76 3.48
CA GLN A 71 -5.75 -8.95 3.03
C GLN A 71 -5.77 -10.14 2.09
N SER A 72 -6.68 -11.07 2.35
CA SER A 72 -6.89 -12.19 1.43
C SER A 72 -7.52 -11.69 0.16
N GLY A 73 -7.12 -12.28 -0.94
CA GLY A 73 -7.75 -12.03 -2.21
C GLY A 73 -9.12 -12.66 -2.19
N ASP A 74 -10.05 -11.95 -1.62
CA ASP A 74 -11.37 -12.48 -1.40
C ASP A 74 -12.33 -11.98 -2.47
N PHE A 75 -11.98 -12.28 -3.69
CA PHE A 75 -12.86 -11.96 -4.77
C PHE A 75 -13.91 -13.03 -4.85
N ARG A 76 -15.10 -12.69 -4.49
CA ARG A 76 -16.15 -13.67 -4.45
C ARG A 76 -17.38 -13.20 -5.18
N GLU A 77 -17.91 -14.12 -5.91
CA GLU A 77 -19.19 -13.91 -6.56
C GLU A 77 -20.26 -14.02 -5.51
N ALA A 78 -20.88 -12.97 -5.26
CA ALA A 78 -21.95 -13.01 -4.27
C ALA A 78 -23.23 -13.49 -4.90
#